data_8d779f7d8ea4faed2f1e15ed754e2a09
#
_entry.id   8d779f7d8ea4faed2f1e15ed754e2a09
#
_cell.length_a   1.000
_cell.length_b   1.000
_cell.length_c   1.000
_cell.angle_alpha   90.00
_cell.angle_beta   90.00
_cell.angle_gamma   90.00
#
_symmetry.space_group_name_H-M   'P 1'
#
loop_
_entity.id
_entity.type
_entity.pdbx_description
1 polymer ?
#
loop_
_entity_poly.entity_id
_entity_poly.type
_entity_poly.pdbx_seq_one_letter_code
_entity_poly.pdbx_strand_id
1 'polypeptide(L)'
;MNFLEERILKDGIIKEGNVLKVDSFLNHQMDIDLFNEMGKEFKRLFADKPINKILTIEASGIGIACVVAQHFGVPVVFAKKTQSINLEGEMYVAEVESFTHKCKNQVIVAKKFLSEEDHVLIIDDFLANGCALQGLIQLVTEAGATVEGIGIVIEKGQQKGGDMIRSKGLHLESLAIIEDMDCVNKTITFR
;
A
#
# COMPACT_ATOMS: atom_id res chain seq x y z
N MET A 1 -0.11 -21.49 4.16
CA MET A 1 0.82 -20.40 4.55
C MET A 1 1.65 -20.04 3.34
N ASN A 2 1.75 -18.77 3.03
CA ASN A 2 2.53 -18.28 1.89
C ASN A 2 3.91 -17.75 2.35
N PHE A 3 4.76 -17.39 1.39
CA PHE A 3 6.15 -16.95 1.64
C PHE A 3 6.25 -15.73 2.59
N LEU A 4 5.27 -14.81 2.54
CA LEU A 4 5.26 -13.62 3.38
C LEU A 4 4.81 -13.93 4.82
N GLU A 5 3.79 -14.77 4.97
CA GLU A 5 3.32 -15.25 6.28
C GLU A 5 4.44 -16.00 7.02
N GLU A 6 5.18 -16.87 6.32
CA GLU A 6 6.35 -17.55 6.87
C GLU A 6 7.43 -16.56 7.32
N ARG A 7 7.68 -15.52 6.51
CA ARG A 7 8.64 -14.47 6.86
C ARG A 7 8.20 -13.65 8.06
N ILE A 8 6.92 -13.30 8.15
CA ILE A 8 6.35 -12.58 9.30
C ILE A 8 6.48 -13.41 10.58
N LEU A 9 6.17 -14.70 10.53
CA LEU A 9 6.32 -15.59 11.70
C LEU A 9 7.77 -15.75 12.15
N LYS A 10 8.70 -15.77 11.21
CA LYS A 10 10.13 -15.96 11.47
C LYS A 10 10.78 -14.72 12.09
N ASP A 11 10.55 -13.55 11.47
CA ASP A 11 11.33 -12.33 11.73
C ASP A 11 10.48 -11.16 12.23
N GLY A 12 9.16 -11.29 12.25
CA GLY A 12 8.24 -10.29 12.78
C GLY A 12 8.24 -10.28 14.31
N ILE A 13 8.08 -9.09 14.90
CA ILE A 13 8.02 -8.93 16.36
C ILE A 13 6.67 -8.34 16.72
N ILE A 14 5.91 -9.09 17.54
CA ILE A 14 4.65 -8.63 18.10
C ILE A 14 4.95 -7.80 19.35
N LYS A 15 4.39 -6.60 19.42
CA LYS A 15 4.45 -5.73 20.60
C LYS A 15 3.07 -5.49 21.17
N GLU A 16 3.03 -5.03 22.42
CA GLU A 16 1.79 -4.61 23.08
C GLU A 16 1.00 -3.60 22.22
N GLY A 17 -0.33 -3.64 22.32
CA GLY A 17 -1.21 -2.77 21.54
C GLY A 17 -1.43 -3.21 20.09
N ASN A 18 -1.29 -4.52 19.79
CA ASN A 18 -1.49 -5.09 18.45
C ASN A 18 -0.58 -4.44 17.37
N VAL A 19 0.67 -4.19 17.75
CA VAL A 19 1.68 -3.66 16.85
C VAL A 19 2.56 -4.79 16.34
N LEU A 20 2.55 -5.00 15.02
CA LEU A 20 3.52 -5.85 14.34
C LEU A 20 4.68 -5.00 13.83
N LYS A 21 5.90 -5.34 14.25
CA LYS A 21 7.14 -4.74 13.77
C LYS A 21 7.79 -5.66 12.74
N VAL A 22 7.98 -5.15 11.55
CA VAL A 22 8.55 -5.84 10.38
C VAL A 22 9.71 -5.02 9.75
N ASP A 23 10.33 -4.19 10.57
CA ASP A 23 11.33 -3.22 10.13
C ASP A 23 12.64 -3.86 9.65
N SER A 24 12.90 -5.10 10.03
CA SER A 24 14.09 -5.83 9.61
C SER A 24 14.07 -6.32 8.15
N PHE A 25 12.88 -6.30 7.50
CA PHE A 25 12.76 -6.81 6.12
C PHE A 25 11.79 -6.04 5.22
N LEU A 26 10.95 -5.16 5.77
CA LEU A 26 9.90 -4.50 4.99
C LEU A 26 10.05 -2.97 4.92
N ASN A 27 10.03 -2.26 6.06
CA ASN A 27 9.80 -0.82 6.07
C ASN A 27 10.87 0.02 6.77
N HIS A 28 12.03 -0.57 7.09
CA HIS A 28 13.24 0.13 7.50
C HIS A 28 14.46 -0.45 6.78
N GLN A 29 14.79 -1.73 7.01
CA GLN A 29 15.64 -2.50 6.13
C GLN A 29 14.75 -3.19 5.10
N MET A 30 15.13 -3.13 3.83
CA MET A 30 14.38 -3.70 2.71
C MET A 30 15.06 -4.99 2.24
N ASP A 31 14.36 -6.12 2.31
CA ASP A 31 14.80 -7.38 1.76
C ASP A 31 14.38 -7.45 0.28
N ILE A 32 15.34 -7.24 -0.61
CA ILE A 32 15.07 -7.13 -2.05
C ILE A 32 14.62 -8.46 -2.65
N ASP A 33 15.13 -9.58 -2.16
CA ASP A 33 14.69 -10.89 -2.65
C ASP A 33 13.22 -11.14 -2.27
N LEU A 34 12.83 -10.80 -1.05
CA LEU A 34 11.44 -10.84 -0.62
C LEU A 34 10.56 -9.89 -1.46
N PHE A 35 11.04 -8.68 -1.75
CA PHE A 35 10.31 -7.74 -2.61
C PHE A 35 10.12 -8.27 -4.03
N ASN A 36 11.10 -8.98 -4.57
CA ASN A 36 10.98 -9.65 -5.87
C ASN A 36 9.88 -10.74 -5.86
N GLU A 37 9.80 -11.54 -4.80
CA GLU A 37 8.71 -12.51 -4.66
C GLU A 37 7.33 -11.82 -4.55
N MET A 38 7.24 -10.71 -3.80
CA MET A 38 6.02 -9.88 -3.76
C MET A 38 5.66 -9.34 -5.16
N GLY A 39 6.66 -8.86 -5.90
CA GLY A 39 6.46 -8.34 -7.26
C GLY A 39 5.92 -9.39 -8.23
N LYS A 40 6.44 -10.61 -8.18
CA LYS A 40 5.95 -11.75 -8.97
C LYS A 40 4.51 -12.08 -8.61
N GLU A 41 4.19 -12.11 -7.32
CA GLU A 41 2.85 -12.46 -6.85
C GLU A 41 1.82 -11.38 -7.23
N PHE A 42 2.13 -10.09 -7.04
CA PHE A 42 1.26 -9.02 -7.51
C PHE A 42 1.09 -9.06 -9.04
N LYS A 43 2.16 -9.34 -9.80
CA LYS A 43 2.03 -9.52 -11.25
C LYS A 43 1.08 -10.66 -11.61
N ARG A 44 1.09 -11.76 -10.86
CA ARG A 44 0.19 -12.90 -11.06
C ARG A 44 -1.26 -12.52 -10.72
N LEU A 45 -1.47 -11.82 -9.59
CA LEU A 45 -2.80 -11.44 -9.09
C LEU A 45 -3.52 -10.42 -9.99
N PHE A 46 -2.77 -9.55 -10.65
CA PHE A 46 -3.29 -8.51 -11.53
C PHE A 46 -2.94 -8.73 -13.01
N ALA A 47 -2.71 -9.98 -13.42
CA ALA A 47 -2.22 -10.31 -14.77
C ALA A 47 -3.20 -9.92 -15.90
N ASP A 48 -4.49 -9.88 -15.60
CA ASP A 48 -5.59 -9.55 -16.53
C ASP A 48 -5.87 -8.03 -16.62
N LYS A 49 -5.18 -7.21 -15.84
CA LYS A 49 -5.42 -5.77 -15.74
C LYS A 49 -4.49 -4.97 -16.67
N PRO A 50 -5.02 -3.95 -17.36
CA PRO A 50 -4.24 -3.12 -18.30
C PRO A 50 -3.40 -2.06 -17.57
N ILE A 51 -2.68 -2.44 -16.51
CA ILE A 51 -1.93 -1.53 -15.66
C ILE A 51 -0.81 -0.89 -16.46
N ASN A 52 -0.76 0.45 -16.46
CA ASN A 52 0.28 1.25 -17.08
C ASN A 52 1.02 2.19 -16.12
N LYS A 53 0.59 2.22 -14.84
CA LYS A 53 1.20 3.06 -13.81
C LYS A 53 1.01 2.46 -12.41
N ILE A 54 2.02 2.58 -11.55
CA ILE A 54 1.89 2.26 -10.13
C ILE A 54 1.87 3.55 -9.32
N LEU A 55 0.94 3.66 -8.37
CA LEU A 55 0.85 4.74 -7.39
C LEU A 55 1.08 4.18 -5.99
N THR A 56 1.89 4.87 -5.20
CA THR A 56 2.12 4.58 -3.79
C THR A 56 2.18 5.86 -2.96
N ILE A 57 2.50 5.74 -1.68
CA ILE A 57 2.68 6.89 -0.78
C ILE A 57 4.04 6.79 -0.06
N GLU A 58 4.68 7.95 0.17
CA GLU A 58 5.91 8.00 0.97
C GLU A 58 5.67 7.55 2.43
N ALA A 59 6.62 6.87 3.09
CA ALA A 59 7.95 6.53 2.57
C ALA A 59 8.08 5.05 2.23
N SER A 60 7.59 4.13 3.07
CA SER A 60 7.85 2.68 3.02
C SER A 60 7.30 2.00 1.76
N GLY A 61 6.18 2.47 1.22
CA GLY A 61 5.61 1.96 -0.01
C GLY A 61 6.48 2.14 -1.26
N ILE A 62 7.38 3.14 -1.27
CA ILE A 62 8.18 3.48 -2.46
C ILE A 62 9.09 2.32 -2.88
N GLY A 63 9.83 1.73 -1.94
CA GLY A 63 10.76 0.63 -2.24
C GLY A 63 10.03 -0.58 -2.82
N ILE A 64 8.90 -0.94 -2.23
CA ILE A 64 8.04 -2.05 -2.68
C ILE A 64 7.51 -1.75 -4.09
N ALA A 65 6.92 -0.57 -4.29
CA ALA A 65 6.35 -0.15 -5.56
C ALA A 65 7.39 -0.18 -6.70
N CYS A 66 8.62 0.26 -6.44
CA CYS A 66 9.70 0.22 -7.44
C CYS A 66 10.04 -1.20 -7.90
N VAL A 67 10.11 -2.16 -6.97
CA VAL A 67 10.38 -3.56 -7.34
C VAL A 67 9.17 -4.18 -8.04
N VAL A 68 7.95 -3.93 -7.55
CA VAL A 68 6.71 -4.38 -8.22
C VAL A 68 6.64 -3.84 -9.65
N ALA A 69 6.96 -2.56 -9.85
CA ALA A 69 6.92 -1.90 -11.16
C ALA A 69 7.84 -2.56 -12.21
N GLN A 70 8.96 -3.12 -11.79
CA GLN A 70 9.86 -3.88 -12.70
C GLN A 70 9.14 -5.08 -13.33
N HIS A 71 8.28 -5.78 -12.56
CA HIS A 71 7.51 -6.92 -13.06
C HIS A 71 6.37 -6.50 -13.99
N PHE A 72 5.88 -5.27 -13.89
CA PHE A 72 4.84 -4.72 -14.78
C PHE A 72 5.43 -3.97 -15.96
N GLY A 73 6.69 -3.51 -15.88
CA GLY A 73 7.33 -2.70 -16.91
C GLY A 73 6.75 -1.29 -17.00
N VAL A 74 6.34 -0.69 -15.86
CA VAL A 74 5.62 0.60 -15.80
C VAL A 74 6.28 1.58 -14.85
N PRO A 75 6.06 2.90 -15.00
CA PRO A 75 6.56 3.89 -14.06
C PRO A 75 5.85 3.85 -12.70
N VAL A 76 6.55 4.37 -11.68
CA VAL A 76 6.01 4.59 -10.34
C VAL A 76 5.85 6.08 -10.08
N VAL A 77 4.70 6.45 -9.57
CA VAL A 77 4.44 7.76 -8.96
C VAL A 77 4.20 7.57 -7.48
N PHE A 78 4.75 8.43 -6.64
CA PHE A 78 4.46 8.39 -5.21
C PHE A 78 3.84 9.71 -4.73
N ALA A 79 2.78 9.59 -3.96
CA ALA A 79 2.15 10.70 -3.28
C ALA A 79 3.01 11.16 -2.10
N LYS A 80 3.09 12.46 -1.90
CA LYS A 80 3.81 13.08 -0.78
C LYS A 80 2.82 13.50 0.30
N LYS A 81 3.26 13.42 1.56
CA LYS A 81 2.46 13.85 2.73
C LYS A 81 2.55 15.35 3.01
N THR A 82 3.50 16.03 2.39
CA THR A 82 3.70 17.46 2.53
C THR A 82 4.10 18.08 1.20
N GLN A 83 3.66 19.32 0.99
CA GLN A 83 4.12 20.09 -0.16
C GLN A 83 5.59 20.47 0.04
N SER A 84 6.47 19.98 -0.83
CA SER A 84 7.87 20.40 -0.84
C SER A 84 8.07 21.56 -1.81
N ILE A 85 9.05 22.43 -1.54
CA ILE A 85 9.44 23.57 -2.37
C ILE A 85 9.77 23.14 -3.82
N ASN A 86 10.13 21.88 -4.03
CA ASN A 86 10.50 21.30 -5.31
C ASN A 86 9.30 20.79 -6.14
N LEU A 87 8.07 20.91 -5.66
CA LEU A 87 6.86 20.58 -6.42
C LEU A 87 6.36 21.85 -7.12
N GLU A 88 6.70 21.98 -8.40
CA GLU A 88 6.20 23.04 -9.27
C GLU A 88 4.99 22.58 -10.06
N GLY A 89 4.04 23.49 -10.29
CA GLY A 89 2.84 23.29 -11.10
C GLY A 89 1.60 22.93 -10.28
N GLU A 90 0.56 22.51 -11.01
CA GLU A 90 -0.71 22.15 -10.41
C GLU A 90 -0.65 20.76 -9.74
N MET A 91 -1.36 20.62 -8.60
CA MET A 91 -1.39 19.41 -7.78
C MET A 91 -2.80 18.86 -7.68
N TYR A 92 -2.93 17.54 -7.64
CA TYR A 92 -4.05 16.88 -7.00
C TYR A 92 -3.76 16.79 -5.50
N VAL A 93 -4.77 17.09 -4.68
CA VAL A 93 -4.63 17.12 -3.21
C VAL A 93 -5.78 16.36 -2.59
N ALA A 94 -5.48 15.32 -1.83
CA ALA A 94 -6.49 14.61 -1.03
C ALA A 94 -6.25 14.86 0.46
N GLU A 95 -7.31 15.12 1.22
CA GLU A 95 -7.25 15.21 2.68
C GLU A 95 -7.47 13.83 3.29
N VAL A 96 -6.53 13.40 4.14
CA VAL A 96 -6.59 12.12 4.86
C VAL A 96 -6.70 12.40 6.35
N GLU A 97 -7.80 11.99 6.96
CA GLU A 97 -7.95 12.08 8.41
C GLU A 97 -7.26 10.91 9.11
N SER A 98 -6.25 11.21 9.94
CA SER A 98 -5.65 10.22 10.82
C SER A 98 -6.46 10.12 12.11
N PHE A 99 -7.21 9.04 12.29
CA PHE A 99 -7.98 8.79 13.51
C PHE A 99 -7.10 8.65 14.77
N THR A 100 -5.83 8.25 14.61
CA THR A 100 -4.89 8.07 15.72
C THR A 100 -4.29 9.36 16.24
N HIS A 101 -4.16 10.39 15.40
CA HIS A 101 -3.49 11.65 15.78
C HIS A 101 -4.35 12.90 15.67
N LYS A 102 -5.65 12.78 15.34
CA LYS A 102 -6.57 13.91 15.09
C LYS A 102 -5.97 14.97 14.14
N CYS A 103 -5.03 14.57 13.28
CA CYS A 103 -4.37 15.42 12.30
C CYS A 103 -4.98 15.16 10.93
N LYS A 104 -5.31 16.21 10.23
CA LYS A 104 -5.59 16.15 8.80
C LYS A 104 -4.24 16.17 8.08
N ASN A 105 -3.89 15.07 7.43
CA ASN A 105 -2.74 15.01 6.55
C ASN A 105 -3.20 15.21 5.12
N GLN A 106 -2.49 16.01 4.37
CA GLN A 106 -2.70 16.10 2.92
C GLN A 106 -1.76 15.14 2.22
N VAL A 107 -2.28 14.47 1.21
CA VAL A 107 -1.47 13.70 0.25
C VAL A 107 -1.59 14.37 -1.12
N ILE A 108 -0.47 14.54 -1.79
CA ILE A 108 -0.37 15.34 -3.00
C ILE A 108 0.40 14.61 -4.10
N VAL A 109 -0.06 14.79 -5.35
CA VAL A 109 0.61 14.34 -6.57
C VAL A 109 0.57 15.46 -7.60
N ALA A 110 1.70 15.73 -8.28
CA ALA A 110 1.71 16.72 -9.38
C ALA A 110 0.88 16.21 -10.56
N LYS A 111 -0.02 17.06 -11.10
CA LYS A 111 -0.94 16.68 -12.18
C LYS A 111 -0.22 16.18 -13.43
N LYS A 112 0.99 16.64 -13.71
CA LYS A 112 1.78 16.18 -14.84
C LYS A 112 2.18 14.69 -14.81
N PHE A 113 2.02 14.01 -13.65
CA PHE A 113 2.36 12.61 -13.47
C PHE A 113 1.17 11.67 -13.36
N LEU A 114 -0.07 12.23 -13.37
CA LEU A 114 -1.28 11.43 -13.27
C LEU A 114 -2.38 12.06 -14.13
N SER A 115 -2.92 11.29 -15.07
CA SER A 115 -3.89 11.73 -16.07
C SER A 115 -5.01 10.72 -16.29
N GLU A 116 -6.03 11.09 -17.04
CA GLU A 116 -7.18 10.25 -17.38
C GLU A 116 -6.83 8.98 -18.19
N GLU A 117 -5.65 8.96 -18.83
CA GLU A 117 -5.16 7.80 -19.59
C GLU A 117 -4.50 6.74 -18.71
N ASP A 118 -4.36 7.02 -17.41
CA ASP A 118 -3.65 6.12 -16.50
C ASP A 118 -4.56 5.02 -15.94
N HIS A 119 -4.06 3.80 -16.07
CA HIS A 119 -4.60 2.57 -15.48
C HIS A 119 -3.73 2.19 -14.29
N VAL A 120 -4.17 2.54 -13.09
CA VAL A 120 -3.34 2.59 -11.90
C VAL A 120 -3.49 1.35 -11.04
N LEU A 121 -2.36 0.72 -10.68
CA LEU A 121 -2.25 -0.20 -9.55
C LEU A 121 -1.72 0.58 -8.35
N ILE A 122 -2.49 0.62 -7.27
CA ILE A 122 -2.04 1.20 -5.99
C ILE A 122 -1.30 0.12 -5.20
N ILE A 123 -0.08 0.43 -4.72
CA ILE A 123 0.73 -0.47 -3.88
C ILE A 123 1.04 0.24 -2.55
N ASP A 124 0.85 -0.47 -1.42
CA ASP A 124 1.25 0.03 -0.10
C ASP A 124 1.71 -1.11 0.81
N ASP A 125 2.49 -0.77 1.86
CA ASP A 125 3.04 -1.75 2.80
C ASP A 125 1.98 -2.26 3.79
N PHE A 126 1.17 -1.38 4.37
CA PHE A 126 0.15 -1.73 5.37
C PHE A 126 -1.22 -1.16 5.06
N LEU A 127 -2.24 -1.98 5.26
CA LEU A 127 -3.64 -1.54 5.30
C LEU A 127 -4.20 -1.75 6.71
N ALA A 128 -4.49 -0.64 7.39
CA ALA A 128 -5.10 -0.61 8.70
C ALA A 128 -6.56 -0.10 8.59
N ASN A 129 -6.80 1.15 8.91
CA ASN A 129 -8.13 1.78 8.77
C ASN A 129 -8.44 2.26 7.35
N GLY A 130 -7.46 2.26 6.45
CA GLY A 130 -7.63 2.62 5.05
C GLY A 130 -7.60 4.12 4.73
N CYS A 131 -7.26 5.00 5.68
CA CYS A 131 -7.25 6.44 5.44
C CYS A 131 -6.29 6.85 4.31
N ALA A 132 -5.03 6.40 4.37
CA ALA A 132 -4.03 6.69 3.34
C ALA A 132 -4.49 6.19 1.95
N LEU A 133 -5.01 4.96 1.91
CA LEU A 133 -5.51 4.34 0.69
C LEU A 133 -6.70 5.11 0.09
N GLN A 134 -7.63 5.60 0.91
CA GLN A 134 -8.72 6.46 0.43
C GLN A 134 -8.19 7.74 -0.20
N GLY A 135 -7.16 8.35 0.39
CA GLY A 135 -6.51 9.52 -0.20
C GLY A 135 -5.89 9.21 -1.58
N LEU A 136 -5.21 8.07 -1.72
CA LEU A 136 -4.66 7.65 -3.02
C LEU A 136 -5.76 7.39 -4.04
N ILE A 137 -6.85 6.72 -3.67
CA ILE A 137 -8.01 6.50 -4.54
C ILE A 137 -8.63 7.84 -4.98
N GLN A 138 -8.76 8.80 -4.07
CA GLN A 138 -9.26 10.14 -4.38
C GLN A 138 -8.37 10.83 -5.42
N LEU A 139 -7.04 10.81 -5.27
CA LEU A 139 -6.11 11.41 -6.24
C LEU A 139 -6.27 10.80 -7.63
N VAL A 140 -6.42 9.46 -7.74
CA VAL A 140 -6.66 8.77 -9.01
C VAL A 140 -7.99 9.21 -9.62
N THR A 141 -9.04 9.30 -8.81
CA THR A 141 -10.38 9.73 -9.25
C THR A 141 -10.39 11.18 -9.74
N GLU A 142 -9.72 12.10 -9.02
CA GLU A 142 -9.61 13.51 -9.40
C GLU A 142 -8.80 13.70 -10.69
N ALA A 143 -7.86 12.81 -10.97
CA ALA A 143 -7.12 12.81 -12.23
C ALA A 143 -7.94 12.26 -13.42
N GLY A 144 -9.13 11.71 -13.18
CA GLY A 144 -9.91 10.98 -14.18
C GLY A 144 -9.34 9.62 -14.53
N ALA A 145 -8.31 9.17 -13.83
CA ALA A 145 -7.64 7.89 -14.02
C ALA A 145 -8.47 6.72 -13.47
N THR A 146 -8.12 5.50 -13.87
CA THR A 146 -8.80 4.28 -13.43
C THR A 146 -7.98 3.55 -12.38
N VAL A 147 -8.58 3.19 -11.23
CA VAL A 147 -8.00 2.25 -10.27
C VAL A 147 -8.26 0.83 -10.76
N GLU A 148 -7.26 0.17 -11.34
CA GLU A 148 -7.37 -1.21 -11.83
C GLU A 148 -7.26 -2.25 -10.73
N GLY A 149 -6.52 -1.91 -9.68
CA GLY A 149 -6.35 -2.78 -8.52
C GLY A 149 -5.58 -2.11 -7.39
N ILE A 150 -5.58 -2.78 -6.26
CA ILE A 150 -4.91 -2.36 -5.05
C ILE A 150 -4.17 -3.56 -4.47
N GLY A 151 -2.84 -3.46 -4.35
CA GLY A 151 -1.97 -4.46 -3.77
C GLY A 151 -1.43 -4.00 -2.42
N ILE A 152 -1.71 -4.76 -1.38
CA ILE A 152 -1.27 -4.49 -0.01
C ILE A 152 -0.36 -5.63 0.45
N VAL A 153 0.77 -5.28 1.05
CA VAL A 153 1.68 -6.31 1.58
C VAL A 153 1.07 -6.96 2.83
N ILE A 154 0.71 -6.16 3.83
CA ILE A 154 0.12 -6.65 5.10
C ILE A 154 -1.18 -5.91 5.40
N GLU A 155 -2.28 -6.64 5.46
CA GLU A 155 -3.58 -6.14 5.89
C GLU A 155 -3.83 -6.52 7.36
N LYS A 156 -4.29 -5.55 8.15
CA LYS A 156 -4.76 -5.79 9.51
C LYS A 156 -6.24 -6.14 9.47
N GLY A 157 -6.56 -7.44 9.41
CA GLY A 157 -7.92 -7.97 9.29
C GLY A 157 -8.86 -7.54 10.42
N GLN A 158 -8.33 -7.28 11.61
CA GLN A 158 -9.08 -6.74 12.75
C GLN A 158 -9.57 -5.31 12.52
N GLN A 159 -8.99 -4.57 11.58
CA GLN A 159 -9.36 -3.20 11.24
C GLN A 159 -10.21 -3.21 9.96
N LYS A 160 -11.14 -2.27 9.88
CA LYS A 160 -12.17 -2.27 8.82
C LYS A 160 -11.69 -1.74 7.45
N GLY A 161 -10.41 -1.42 7.27
CA GLY A 161 -9.92 -0.81 6.04
C GLY A 161 -10.13 -1.71 4.82
N GLY A 162 -9.78 -2.99 4.91
CA GLY A 162 -9.94 -3.94 3.82
C GLY A 162 -11.40 -4.15 3.43
N ASP A 163 -12.27 -4.40 4.41
CA ASP A 163 -13.70 -4.60 4.17
C ASP A 163 -14.35 -3.36 3.55
N MET A 164 -13.97 -2.17 4.02
CA MET A 164 -14.46 -0.91 3.48
C MET A 164 -14.06 -0.73 2.01
N ILE A 165 -12.82 -1.05 1.64
CA ILE A 165 -12.36 -0.93 0.26
C ILE A 165 -13.05 -1.94 -0.65
N ARG A 166 -13.16 -3.20 -0.21
CA ARG A 166 -13.85 -4.26 -0.96
C ARG A 166 -15.34 -3.94 -1.14
N SER A 167 -16.00 -3.34 -0.14
CA SER A 167 -17.41 -2.92 -0.23
C SER A 167 -17.67 -1.85 -1.28
N LYS A 168 -16.65 -1.10 -1.70
CA LYS A 168 -16.71 -0.13 -2.80
C LYS A 168 -16.59 -0.78 -4.19
N GLY A 169 -16.45 -2.09 -4.26
CA GLY A 169 -16.28 -2.85 -5.50
C GLY A 169 -14.87 -2.76 -6.11
N LEU A 170 -13.89 -2.27 -5.35
CA LEU A 170 -12.50 -2.20 -5.79
C LEU A 170 -11.79 -3.54 -5.59
N HIS A 171 -10.98 -3.93 -6.59
CA HIS A 171 -10.19 -5.16 -6.54
C HIS A 171 -8.98 -4.95 -5.60
N LEU A 172 -9.08 -5.49 -4.39
CA LEU A 172 -8.06 -5.44 -3.35
C LEU A 172 -7.49 -6.82 -3.09
N GLU A 173 -6.18 -6.96 -3.27
CA GLU A 173 -5.40 -8.14 -2.93
C GLU A 173 -4.38 -7.81 -1.84
N SER A 174 -4.36 -8.63 -0.80
CA SER A 174 -3.41 -8.50 0.32
C SER A 174 -2.58 -9.77 0.42
N LEU A 175 -1.23 -9.64 0.44
CA LEU A 175 -0.33 -10.81 0.47
C LEU A 175 -0.38 -11.55 1.81
N ALA A 176 -0.63 -10.83 2.90
CA ALA A 176 -0.90 -11.42 4.21
C ALA A 176 -2.03 -10.63 4.90
N ILE A 177 -3.02 -11.35 5.44
CA ILE A 177 -4.11 -10.75 6.22
C ILE A 177 -4.01 -11.27 7.64
N ILE A 178 -3.70 -10.38 8.58
CA ILE A 178 -3.55 -10.71 9.99
C ILE A 178 -4.89 -10.56 10.69
N GLU A 179 -5.48 -11.68 11.10
CA GLU A 179 -6.75 -11.70 11.83
C GLU A 179 -6.56 -11.42 13.31
N ASP A 180 -5.52 -11.98 13.92
CA ASP A 180 -5.23 -11.81 15.34
C ASP A 180 -3.74 -11.90 15.65
N MET A 181 -3.33 -11.23 16.73
CA MET A 181 -1.97 -11.27 17.25
C MET A 181 -2.01 -11.33 18.78
N ASP A 182 -1.34 -12.32 19.36
CA ASP A 182 -1.15 -12.42 20.80
C ASP A 182 0.30 -12.13 21.17
N CYS A 183 0.52 -11.03 21.88
CA CYS A 183 1.87 -10.60 22.29
C CYS A 183 2.42 -11.45 23.46
N VAL A 184 1.57 -12.11 24.25
CA VAL A 184 1.97 -12.95 25.37
C VAL A 184 2.48 -14.31 24.86
N ASN A 185 1.66 -14.94 24.01
CA ASN A 185 1.97 -16.25 23.42
C ASN A 185 2.81 -16.14 22.14
N LYS A 186 3.04 -14.93 21.64
CA LYS A 186 3.77 -14.65 20.38
C LYS A 186 3.19 -15.39 19.17
N THR A 187 1.87 -15.41 19.08
CA THR A 187 1.16 -16.07 17.97
C THR A 187 0.52 -15.05 17.03
N ILE A 188 0.48 -15.37 15.76
CA ILE A 188 -0.21 -14.62 14.72
C ILE A 188 -1.14 -15.59 14.00
N THR A 189 -2.39 -15.17 13.81
CA THR A 189 -3.37 -15.88 12.99
C THR A 189 -3.59 -15.12 11.70
N PHE A 190 -3.45 -15.79 10.59
CA PHE A 190 -3.75 -15.25 9.25
C PHE A 190 -5.09 -15.76 8.76
N ARG A 191 -5.70 -14.98 7.85
CA ARG A 191 -6.92 -15.37 7.12
C ARG A 191 -6.60 -16.35 6.01
#